data_b0691772806e40f166b3cad047b4d733
#
_entry.id   b0691772806e40f166b3cad047b4d733
#
_cell.length_a   1.000
_cell.length_b   1.000
_cell.length_c   1.000
_cell.angle_alpha   90.00
_cell.angle_beta   90.00
_cell.angle_gamma   90.00
#
_symmetry.space_group_name_H-M   'P 1'
#
loop_
_entity.id
_entity.type
_entity.pdbx_description
1 polymer ?
#
loop_
_entity_poly.entity_id
_entity_poly.type
_entity_poly.pdbx_seq_one_letter_code
_entity_poly.pdbx_strand_id
1 'polypeptide(L)'
;LQRMMMCRRAAEALGLKFGLWVELEMVNKDSDLYRAHPDWLIGVPGRFESHARHQHVLDFSRKEVVDYIYEMISKILRESSISYIKWDMNRYMTEPFSRGADASQQGKVMHKYILGVYDLYTRLTTEFPDILFESCASGGARFDPGMLYFAPQTWTSDDTDASERTKIQYGTSYVYPVVSMGSHVSAVPNHQMHRMTPI
;
A
#
# COMPACT_ATOMS: atom_id res chain seq x y z
N LEU A 1 -13.15 -12.32 -7.31
CA LEU A 1 -13.38 -11.63 -8.58
C LEU A 1 -14.88 -11.35 -8.81
N GLN A 2 -15.76 -12.35 -8.76
CA GLN A 2 -17.20 -12.20 -9.04
C GLN A 2 -17.88 -11.15 -8.15
N ARG A 3 -17.65 -11.15 -6.83
CA ARG A 3 -18.19 -10.14 -5.90
C ARG A 3 -17.70 -8.73 -6.22
N MET A 4 -16.42 -8.59 -6.54
CA MET A 4 -15.83 -7.30 -6.95
C MET A 4 -16.51 -6.76 -8.21
N MET A 5 -16.76 -7.62 -9.21
CA MET A 5 -17.47 -7.23 -10.43
C MET A 5 -18.93 -6.80 -10.16
N MET A 6 -19.60 -7.40 -9.19
CA MET A 6 -20.95 -6.98 -8.77
C MET A 6 -20.93 -5.59 -8.13
N CYS A 7 -20.01 -5.33 -7.19
CA CYS A 7 -19.84 -4.02 -6.56
C CYS A 7 -19.51 -2.94 -7.60
N ARG A 8 -18.62 -3.24 -8.54
CA ARG A 8 -18.28 -2.34 -9.63
C ARG A 8 -19.51 -1.95 -10.46
N ARG A 9 -20.29 -2.95 -10.92
CA ARG A 9 -21.53 -2.69 -11.71
C ARG A 9 -22.53 -1.84 -10.94
N ALA A 10 -22.68 -2.08 -9.64
CA ALA A 10 -23.56 -1.26 -8.80
C ALA A 10 -23.06 0.19 -8.69
N ALA A 11 -21.76 0.42 -8.55
CA ALA A 11 -21.17 1.74 -8.52
C ALA A 11 -21.36 2.48 -9.88
N GLU A 12 -21.06 1.80 -10.99
CA GLU A 12 -21.25 2.34 -12.33
C GLU A 12 -22.71 2.70 -12.63
N ALA A 13 -23.67 1.90 -12.19
CA ALA A 13 -25.10 2.18 -12.33
C ALA A 13 -25.55 3.45 -11.58
N LEU A 14 -24.78 3.85 -10.56
CA LEU A 14 -25.00 5.10 -9.80
C LEU A 14 -24.13 6.27 -10.34
N GLY A 15 -23.43 6.09 -11.46
CA GLY A 15 -22.53 7.11 -12.00
C GLY A 15 -21.24 7.31 -11.20
N LEU A 16 -20.90 6.36 -10.32
CA LEU A 16 -19.71 6.40 -9.49
C LEU A 16 -18.54 5.68 -10.16
N LYS A 17 -17.33 6.14 -9.91
CA LYS A 17 -16.10 5.41 -10.23
C LYS A 17 -15.84 4.34 -9.16
N PHE A 18 -15.21 3.25 -9.56
CA PHE A 18 -14.88 2.14 -8.67
C PHE A 18 -13.38 2.10 -8.37
N GLY A 19 -13.03 1.96 -7.09
CA GLY A 19 -11.65 1.82 -6.62
C GLY A 19 -11.42 0.58 -5.78
N LEU A 20 -10.16 0.19 -5.63
CA LEU A 20 -9.73 -0.90 -4.77
C LEU A 20 -8.71 -0.42 -3.74
N TRP A 21 -8.78 -1.00 -2.55
CA TRP A 21 -7.72 -1.01 -1.56
C TRP A 21 -6.93 -2.32 -1.70
N VAL A 22 -5.60 -2.23 -1.74
CA VAL A 22 -4.71 -3.37 -1.95
C VAL A 22 -3.46 -3.28 -1.07
N GLU A 23 -2.90 -4.44 -0.71
CA GLU A 23 -1.63 -4.58 0.00
C GLU A 23 -0.70 -5.48 -0.83
N LEU A 24 -0.11 -4.94 -1.89
CA LEU A 24 0.65 -5.70 -2.89
C LEU A 24 1.98 -6.26 -2.36
N GLU A 25 2.49 -5.70 -1.29
CA GLU A 25 3.77 -6.09 -0.67
C GLU A 25 3.60 -7.14 0.44
N MET A 26 2.36 -7.59 0.66
CA MET A 26 2.03 -8.42 1.81
C MET A 26 1.56 -9.81 1.37
N VAL A 27 1.86 -10.82 2.18
CA VAL A 27 1.40 -12.19 1.96
C VAL A 27 1.03 -12.87 3.28
N ASN A 28 -0.04 -13.66 3.26
CA ASN A 28 -0.43 -14.52 4.37
C ASN A 28 0.16 -15.92 4.16
N LYS A 29 0.62 -16.57 5.23
CA LYS A 29 1.14 -17.94 5.15
C LYS A 29 0.08 -18.96 4.70
N ASP A 30 -1.18 -18.67 4.95
CA ASP A 30 -2.29 -19.46 4.42
C ASP A 30 -2.75 -18.96 3.04
N SER A 31 -1.80 -18.83 2.10
CA SER A 31 -2.07 -18.46 0.72
C SER A 31 -1.34 -19.40 -0.25
N ASP A 32 -1.85 -19.50 -1.47
CA ASP A 32 -1.20 -20.31 -2.51
C ASP A 32 0.15 -19.76 -2.89
N LEU A 33 0.30 -18.42 -2.89
CA LEU A 33 1.58 -17.76 -3.15
C LEU A 33 2.64 -18.18 -2.13
N TYR A 34 2.32 -18.12 -0.83
CA TYR A 34 3.29 -18.54 0.18
C TYR A 34 3.61 -20.03 0.12
N ARG A 35 2.62 -20.89 -0.13
CA ARG A 35 2.83 -22.34 -0.30
C ARG A 35 3.74 -22.66 -1.48
N ALA A 36 3.65 -21.88 -2.56
CA ALA A 36 4.49 -22.05 -3.74
C ALA A 36 5.90 -21.49 -3.56
N HIS A 37 6.02 -20.37 -2.84
CA HIS A 37 7.25 -19.58 -2.71
C HIS A 37 7.49 -19.10 -1.27
N PRO A 38 7.74 -20.01 -0.31
CA PRO A 38 7.98 -19.64 1.09
C PRO A 38 9.30 -18.86 1.27
N ASP A 39 10.21 -18.95 0.30
CA ASP A 39 11.48 -18.23 0.26
C ASP A 39 11.34 -16.77 -0.21
N TRP A 40 10.16 -16.35 -0.65
CA TRP A 40 9.90 -14.96 -1.09
C TRP A 40 9.60 -13.99 0.06
N LEU A 41 9.65 -14.46 1.29
CA LEU A 41 9.52 -13.58 2.46
C LEU A 41 10.82 -12.86 2.78
N ILE A 42 10.71 -11.58 3.16
CA ILE A 42 11.75 -10.89 3.93
C ILE A 42 11.80 -11.50 5.32
N GLY A 43 12.98 -11.91 5.76
CA GLY A 43 13.20 -12.45 7.09
C GLY A 43 14.29 -13.50 7.16
N VAL A 44 14.94 -13.59 8.32
CA VAL A 44 16.07 -14.50 8.57
C VAL A 44 15.56 -15.92 8.78
N PRO A 45 16.02 -16.91 7.99
CA PRO A 45 15.61 -18.30 8.17
C PRO A 45 15.90 -18.81 9.59
N GLY A 46 14.93 -19.54 10.15
CA GLY A 46 15.04 -20.14 11.48
C GLY A 46 14.88 -19.17 12.67
N ARG A 47 14.61 -17.89 12.42
CA ARG A 47 14.23 -16.92 13.44
C ARG A 47 12.72 -16.68 13.44
N PHE A 48 12.23 -16.04 14.51
CA PHE A 48 10.85 -15.57 14.55
C PHE A 48 10.61 -14.59 13.41
N GLU A 49 9.59 -14.87 12.61
CA GLU A 49 9.17 -14.00 11.51
C GLU A 49 8.07 -13.07 12.00
N SER A 50 8.41 -11.80 12.22
CA SER A 50 7.44 -10.79 12.64
C SER A 50 6.32 -10.66 11.60
N HIS A 51 5.11 -10.50 12.08
CA HIS A 51 3.94 -10.26 11.22
C HIS A 51 2.99 -9.24 11.87
N ALA A 52 2.20 -8.58 11.07
CA ALA A 52 1.04 -7.81 11.51
C ALA A 52 -0.20 -8.33 10.80
N ARG A 53 -1.30 -8.54 11.54
CA ARG A 53 -2.56 -9.07 11.00
C ARG A 53 -2.39 -10.39 10.19
N HIS A 54 -1.48 -11.27 10.64
CA HIS A 54 -1.07 -12.50 9.97
C HIS A 54 -0.45 -12.29 8.58
N GLN A 55 0.06 -11.09 8.28
CA GLN A 55 0.71 -10.75 7.03
C GLN A 55 2.22 -10.61 7.23
N HIS A 56 2.96 -11.09 6.24
CA HIS A 56 4.41 -11.00 6.12
C HIS A 56 4.78 -10.18 4.90
N VAL A 57 6.00 -9.65 4.86
CA VAL A 57 6.49 -8.82 3.76
C VAL A 57 7.09 -9.70 2.68
N LEU A 58 6.67 -9.51 1.43
CA LEU A 58 7.29 -10.09 0.25
C LEU A 58 8.62 -9.40 -0.05
N ASP A 59 9.58 -10.16 -0.56
CA ASP A 59 10.91 -9.66 -0.90
C ASP A 59 10.96 -8.91 -2.24
N PHE A 60 10.52 -7.68 -2.24
CA PHE A 60 10.57 -6.80 -3.43
C PHE A 60 11.99 -6.40 -3.84
N SER A 61 13.03 -6.79 -3.10
CA SER A 61 14.42 -6.67 -3.58
C SER A 61 14.73 -7.65 -4.71
N ARG A 62 13.86 -8.64 -4.94
CA ARG A 62 13.95 -9.68 -5.96
C ARG A 62 13.04 -9.36 -7.14
N LYS A 63 13.62 -9.31 -8.33
CA LYS A 63 12.89 -8.98 -9.55
C LYS A 63 11.73 -9.94 -9.84
N GLU A 64 11.93 -11.23 -9.63
CA GLU A 64 10.91 -12.25 -9.88
C GLU A 64 9.67 -12.11 -8.99
N VAL A 65 9.83 -11.57 -7.77
CA VAL A 65 8.71 -11.27 -6.88
C VAL A 65 7.91 -10.08 -7.42
N VAL A 66 8.62 -9.03 -7.83
CA VAL A 66 8.00 -7.84 -8.44
C VAL A 66 7.28 -8.20 -9.74
N ASP A 67 7.90 -9.02 -10.59
CA ASP A 67 7.30 -9.47 -11.85
C ASP A 67 6.02 -10.27 -11.62
N TYR A 68 6.04 -11.19 -10.65
CA TYR A 68 4.85 -11.97 -10.31
C TYR A 68 3.69 -11.09 -9.83
N ILE A 69 3.96 -10.17 -8.91
CA ILE A 69 2.94 -9.26 -8.40
C ILE A 69 2.41 -8.34 -9.51
N TYR A 70 3.29 -7.85 -10.38
CA TYR A 70 2.87 -7.07 -11.54
C TYR A 70 1.89 -7.84 -12.43
N GLU A 71 2.21 -9.09 -12.80
CA GLU A 71 1.32 -9.90 -13.64
C GLU A 71 -0.03 -10.15 -12.97
N MET A 72 -0.04 -10.42 -11.66
CA MET A 72 -1.27 -10.67 -10.91
C MET A 72 -2.18 -9.44 -10.84
N ILE A 73 -1.63 -8.28 -10.48
CA ILE A 73 -2.43 -7.06 -10.36
C ILE A 73 -2.84 -6.50 -11.73
N SER A 74 -1.95 -6.51 -12.71
CA SER A 74 -2.25 -6.06 -14.08
C SER A 74 -3.38 -6.84 -14.71
N LYS A 75 -3.43 -8.16 -14.50
CA LYS A 75 -4.54 -8.98 -14.96
C LYS A 75 -5.88 -8.49 -14.39
N ILE A 76 -5.92 -8.19 -13.08
CA ILE A 76 -7.14 -7.67 -12.44
C ILE A 76 -7.52 -6.31 -13.03
N LEU A 77 -6.54 -5.43 -13.24
CA LEU A 77 -6.77 -4.09 -13.78
C LEU A 77 -7.26 -4.11 -15.23
N ARG A 78 -6.69 -4.99 -16.07
CA ARG A 78 -7.15 -5.16 -17.48
C ARG A 78 -8.58 -5.71 -17.57
N GLU A 79 -8.96 -6.60 -16.65
CA GLU A 79 -10.27 -7.24 -16.63
C GLU A 79 -11.36 -6.41 -15.92
N SER A 80 -10.98 -5.27 -15.33
CA SER A 80 -11.88 -4.49 -14.46
C SER A 80 -11.75 -2.99 -14.72
N SER A 81 -12.89 -2.27 -14.78
CA SER A 81 -12.90 -0.79 -14.88
C SER A 81 -12.62 -0.17 -13.52
N ILE A 82 -11.36 -0.24 -13.09
CA ILE A 82 -10.88 0.36 -11.85
C ILE A 82 -10.28 1.71 -12.17
N SER A 83 -10.65 2.75 -11.42
CA SER A 83 -10.18 4.13 -11.63
C SER A 83 -9.31 4.63 -10.48
N TYR A 84 -9.23 3.86 -9.39
CA TYR A 84 -8.53 4.28 -8.18
C TYR A 84 -7.95 3.08 -7.44
N ILE A 85 -6.71 3.19 -7.04
CA ILE A 85 -6.02 2.20 -6.20
C ILE A 85 -5.46 2.89 -4.96
N LYS A 86 -5.92 2.47 -3.79
CA LYS A 86 -5.23 2.76 -2.54
C LYS A 86 -4.28 1.61 -2.25
N TRP A 87 -2.97 1.86 -2.44
CA TRP A 87 -1.93 0.88 -2.15
C TRP A 87 -1.37 1.11 -0.76
N ASP A 88 -1.62 0.16 0.11
CA ASP A 88 -1.29 0.23 1.52
C ASP A 88 -0.17 -0.75 1.89
N MET A 89 0.65 -0.37 2.89
CA MET A 89 1.72 -1.18 3.46
C MET A 89 1.61 -1.14 4.98
N ASN A 90 0.92 -2.10 5.58
CA ASN A 90 0.56 -2.11 7.00
C ASN A 90 1.48 -2.99 7.85
N ARG A 91 2.73 -3.16 7.44
CA ARG A 91 3.70 -3.99 8.14
C ARG A 91 5.07 -3.31 8.12
N TYR A 92 5.69 -3.18 9.27
CA TYR A 92 7.07 -2.70 9.39
C TYR A 92 8.06 -3.76 8.91
N MET A 93 9.12 -3.33 8.23
CA MET A 93 10.22 -4.21 7.88
C MET A 93 11.25 -4.20 9.02
N THR A 94 11.16 -5.16 9.93
CA THR A 94 11.99 -5.28 11.13
C THR A 94 13.20 -6.20 10.93
N GLU A 95 13.13 -7.14 9.97
CA GLU A 95 14.20 -8.07 9.65
C GLU A 95 14.56 -7.96 8.16
N PRO A 96 15.35 -6.95 7.73
CA PRO A 96 15.63 -6.69 6.32
C PRO A 96 16.67 -7.69 5.76
N PHE A 97 16.28 -8.95 5.68
CA PHE A 97 17.10 -10.05 5.16
C PHE A 97 16.40 -10.71 3.98
N SER A 98 17.07 -10.74 2.83
CA SER A 98 16.61 -11.42 1.63
C SER A 98 17.20 -12.82 1.55
N ARG A 99 16.34 -13.83 1.41
CA ARG A 99 16.77 -15.22 1.21
C ARG A 99 17.35 -15.46 -0.20
N GLY A 100 17.11 -14.52 -1.12
CA GLY A 100 17.64 -14.56 -2.48
C GLY A 100 18.94 -13.77 -2.69
N ALA A 101 19.47 -13.13 -1.64
CA ALA A 101 20.67 -12.31 -1.73
C ALA A 101 21.87 -12.94 -1.00
N ASP A 102 23.05 -12.85 -1.60
CA ASP A 102 24.31 -13.25 -0.96
C ASP A 102 24.59 -12.42 0.31
N ALA A 103 25.42 -12.95 1.20
CA ALA A 103 25.77 -12.28 2.46
C ALA A 103 26.34 -10.86 2.24
N SER A 104 27.15 -10.66 1.18
CA SER A 104 27.73 -9.36 0.80
C SER A 104 26.69 -8.33 0.30
N GLN A 105 25.49 -8.78 -0.06
CA GLN A 105 24.43 -7.93 -0.60
C GLN A 105 23.33 -7.61 0.43
N GLN A 106 23.36 -8.23 1.61
CA GLN A 106 22.31 -8.05 2.62
C GLN A 106 22.15 -6.59 3.06
N GLY A 107 23.24 -5.83 3.17
CA GLY A 107 23.19 -4.40 3.49
C GLY A 107 22.48 -3.52 2.45
N LYS A 108 22.16 -4.05 1.27
CA LYS A 108 21.45 -3.34 0.19
C LYS A 108 19.96 -3.70 0.10
N VAL A 109 19.49 -4.67 0.89
CA VAL A 109 18.13 -5.23 0.76
C VAL A 109 17.06 -4.14 0.87
N MET A 110 17.15 -3.25 1.86
CA MET A 110 16.19 -2.15 2.04
C MET A 110 16.14 -1.22 0.83
N HIS A 111 17.30 -0.84 0.31
CA HIS A 111 17.38 0.01 -0.87
C HIS A 111 16.80 -0.68 -2.12
N LYS A 112 17.21 -1.93 -2.36
CA LYS A 112 16.67 -2.72 -3.48
C LYS A 112 15.18 -2.96 -3.36
N TYR A 113 14.66 -3.14 -2.14
CA TYR A 113 13.24 -3.27 -1.88
C TYR A 113 12.46 -2.05 -2.39
N ILE A 114 12.90 -0.84 -2.02
CA ILE A 114 12.27 0.40 -2.47
C ILE A 114 12.39 0.57 -4.00
N LEU A 115 13.52 0.19 -4.59
CA LEU A 115 13.64 0.19 -6.06
C LEU A 115 12.65 -0.79 -6.70
N GLY A 116 12.38 -1.94 -6.09
CA GLY A 116 11.36 -2.88 -6.55
C GLY A 116 9.94 -2.31 -6.43
N VAL A 117 9.63 -1.56 -5.36
CA VAL A 117 8.37 -0.82 -5.23
C VAL A 117 8.23 0.21 -6.34
N TYR A 118 9.28 0.98 -6.62
CA TYR A 118 9.28 1.97 -7.70
C TYR A 118 9.17 1.34 -9.08
N ASP A 119 9.80 0.19 -9.32
CA ASP A 119 9.65 -0.57 -10.57
C ASP A 119 8.19 -0.96 -10.79
N LEU A 120 7.54 -1.53 -9.77
CA LEU A 120 6.13 -1.92 -9.86
C LEU A 120 5.23 -0.71 -10.12
N TYR A 121 5.43 0.40 -9.39
CA TYR A 121 4.69 1.65 -9.66
C TYR A 121 4.91 2.16 -11.07
N THR A 122 6.17 2.23 -11.53
CA THR A 122 6.50 2.69 -12.89
C THR A 122 5.74 1.90 -13.95
N ARG A 123 5.74 0.58 -13.82
CA ARG A 123 5.06 -0.31 -14.77
C ARG A 123 3.54 -0.10 -14.73
N LEU A 124 2.96 -0.06 -13.53
CA LEU A 124 1.51 0.12 -13.36
C LEU A 124 1.04 1.49 -13.83
N THR A 125 1.73 2.57 -13.49
CA THR A 125 1.34 3.92 -13.93
C THR A 125 1.56 4.14 -15.42
N THR A 126 2.51 3.43 -16.03
CA THR A 126 2.74 3.45 -17.47
C THR A 126 1.64 2.70 -18.24
N GLU A 127 1.28 1.50 -17.78
CA GLU A 127 0.25 0.69 -18.44
C GLU A 127 -1.17 1.20 -18.18
N PHE A 128 -1.42 1.77 -17.00
CA PHE A 128 -2.74 2.24 -16.58
C PHE A 128 -2.72 3.73 -16.19
N PRO A 129 -2.46 4.65 -17.14
CA PRO A 129 -2.27 6.08 -16.84
C PRO A 129 -3.53 6.78 -16.31
N ASP A 130 -4.71 6.19 -16.51
CA ASP A 130 -6.00 6.74 -16.06
C ASP A 130 -6.38 6.29 -14.64
N ILE A 131 -5.58 5.42 -14.01
CA ILE A 131 -5.80 4.98 -12.64
C ILE A 131 -5.07 5.91 -11.67
N LEU A 132 -5.80 6.53 -10.76
CA LEU A 132 -5.22 7.30 -9.67
C LEU A 132 -4.73 6.38 -8.57
N PHE A 133 -3.45 6.49 -8.22
CA PHE A 133 -2.85 5.77 -7.09
C PHE A 133 -2.78 6.67 -5.85
N GLU A 134 -3.22 6.14 -4.72
CA GLU A 134 -3.02 6.70 -3.39
C GLU A 134 -2.02 5.83 -2.63
N SER A 135 -0.98 6.43 -2.07
CA SER A 135 -0.05 5.76 -1.17
C SER A 135 -0.56 5.78 0.27
N CYS A 136 -0.45 4.64 0.94
CA CYS A 136 -0.68 4.50 2.36
C CYS A 136 0.37 3.54 2.95
N ALA A 137 0.78 3.78 4.18
CA ALA A 137 1.62 2.85 4.94
C ALA A 137 1.30 3.01 6.43
N SER A 138 0.16 2.46 6.86
CA SER A 138 -0.43 2.76 8.18
C SER A 138 -0.51 4.29 8.39
N GLY A 139 -1.08 5.00 7.42
CA GLY A 139 -0.99 6.44 7.30
C GLY A 139 0.23 6.89 6.50
N GLY A 140 0.88 7.95 6.94
CA GLY A 140 1.96 8.64 6.24
C GLY A 140 3.37 8.07 6.45
N ALA A 141 3.56 6.83 6.89
CA ALA A 141 4.88 6.30 7.20
C ALA A 141 5.85 6.22 6.01
N ARG A 142 5.33 6.29 4.78
CA ARG A 142 6.10 6.37 3.52
C ARG A 142 5.79 7.63 2.71
N PHE A 143 5.34 8.70 3.36
CA PHE A 143 5.05 9.94 2.66
C PHE A 143 6.36 10.70 2.39
N ASP A 144 6.86 10.59 1.18
CA ASP A 144 8.08 11.23 0.70
C ASP A 144 7.95 11.65 -0.78
N PRO A 145 8.87 12.51 -1.30
CA PRO A 145 8.81 12.97 -2.68
C PRO A 145 8.91 11.86 -3.73
N GLY A 146 9.62 10.76 -3.42
CA GLY A 146 9.73 9.61 -4.32
C GLY A 146 8.40 8.90 -4.49
N MET A 147 7.66 8.68 -3.40
CA MET A 147 6.32 8.10 -3.45
C MET A 147 5.32 9.03 -4.14
N LEU A 148 5.41 10.36 -3.91
CA LEU A 148 4.55 11.35 -4.57
C LEU A 148 4.71 11.40 -6.09
N TYR A 149 5.87 11.01 -6.61
CA TYR A 149 6.09 10.91 -8.05
C TYR A 149 5.13 9.90 -8.72
N PHE A 150 4.83 8.80 -8.04
CA PHE A 150 3.97 7.74 -8.55
C PHE A 150 2.53 7.84 -8.04
N ALA A 151 2.36 8.19 -6.78
CA ALA A 151 1.08 8.27 -6.10
C ALA A 151 0.85 9.71 -5.64
N PRO A 152 0.17 10.54 -6.45
CA PRO A 152 0.01 11.96 -6.18
C PRO A 152 -0.87 12.27 -4.97
N GLN A 153 -1.49 11.25 -4.38
CA GLN A 153 -2.28 11.35 -3.16
C GLN A 153 -1.75 10.40 -2.10
N THR A 154 -1.71 10.86 -0.85
CA THR A 154 -1.28 10.07 0.31
C THR A 154 -2.27 10.18 1.45
N TRP A 155 -2.54 9.04 2.10
CA TRP A 155 -3.23 8.96 3.37
C TRP A 155 -2.24 9.36 4.48
N THR A 156 -2.43 10.53 5.08
CA THR A 156 -1.43 11.14 5.97
C THR A 156 -1.36 10.49 7.36
N SER A 157 -2.47 9.94 7.85
CA SER A 157 -2.55 9.30 9.17
C SER A 157 -3.82 8.46 9.29
N ASP A 158 -3.74 7.35 10.01
CA ASP A 158 -4.87 6.55 10.43
C ASP A 158 -5.62 7.16 11.64
N ASP A 159 -5.07 8.21 12.25
CA ASP A 159 -5.78 8.96 13.28
C ASP A 159 -6.90 9.78 12.63
N THR A 160 -8.13 9.45 12.98
CA THR A 160 -9.36 10.09 12.46
C THR A 160 -10.04 11.00 13.48
N ASP A 161 -9.40 11.26 14.63
CA ASP A 161 -9.85 12.30 15.55
C ASP A 161 -9.82 13.66 14.87
N ALA A 162 -10.93 14.39 14.87
CA ALA A 162 -11.07 15.64 14.15
C ALA A 162 -10.10 16.74 14.65
N SER A 163 -9.82 16.77 15.95
CA SER A 163 -8.88 17.74 16.54
C SER A 163 -7.44 17.40 16.17
N GLU A 164 -7.07 16.12 16.20
CA GLU A 164 -5.74 15.66 15.79
C GLU A 164 -5.54 15.85 14.28
N ARG A 165 -6.56 15.60 13.45
CA ARG A 165 -6.50 15.84 11.99
C ARG A 165 -6.15 17.30 11.66
N THR A 166 -6.60 18.28 12.42
CA THR A 166 -6.21 19.68 12.18
C THR A 166 -4.70 19.89 12.32
N LYS A 167 -4.08 19.29 13.33
CA LYS A 167 -2.62 19.34 13.54
C LYS A 167 -1.85 18.55 12.47
N ILE A 168 -2.32 17.32 12.18
CA ILE A 168 -1.68 16.43 11.21
C ILE A 168 -1.66 17.08 9.81
N GLN A 169 -2.80 17.56 9.34
CA GLN A 169 -2.90 18.15 8.00
C GLN A 169 -2.18 19.50 7.91
N TYR A 170 -2.31 20.33 8.93
CA TYR A 170 -1.61 21.60 8.98
C TYR A 170 -0.08 21.39 9.05
N GLY A 171 0.40 20.53 9.93
CA GLY A 171 1.83 20.20 10.02
C GLY A 171 2.40 19.64 8.73
N THR A 172 1.67 18.73 8.07
CA THR A 172 2.07 18.17 6.78
C THR A 172 2.16 19.22 5.68
N SER A 173 1.28 20.23 5.69
CA SER A 173 1.24 21.30 4.68
C SER A 173 2.50 22.20 4.66
N TYR A 174 3.32 22.18 5.70
CA TYR A 174 4.61 22.87 5.68
C TYR A 174 5.64 22.23 4.75
N VAL A 175 5.48 20.96 4.44
CA VAL A 175 6.46 20.18 3.65
C VAL A 175 5.87 19.73 2.31
N TYR A 176 4.58 19.38 2.28
CA TYR A 176 3.93 18.80 1.12
C TYR A 176 2.72 19.61 0.65
N PRO A 177 2.43 19.63 -0.67
CA PRO A 177 1.24 20.30 -1.20
C PRO A 177 -0.05 19.76 -0.60
N VAL A 178 -0.97 20.62 -0.22
CA VAL A 178 -2.27 20.23 0.38
C VAL A 178 -3.06 19.29 -0.53
N VAL A 179 -2.96 19.47 -1.85
CA VAL A 179 -3.62 18.63 -2.85
C VAL A 179 -3.17 17.17 -2.82
N SER A 180 -1.98 16.89 -2.27
CA SER A 180 -1.45 15.53 -2.16
C SER A 180 -1.93 14.78 -0.90
N MET A 181 -2.66 15.44 -0.03
CA MET A 181 -3.13 14.86 1.23
C MET A 181 -4.58 14.40 1.15
N GLY A 182 -4.85 13.17 1.62
CA GLY A 182 -6.22 12.72 1.85
C GLY A 182 -6.87 13.52 2.99
N SER A 183 -7.88 14.32 2.66
CA SER A 183 -8.65 15.10 3.64
C SER A 183 -9.82 14.28 4.17
N HIS A 184 -9.66 13.71 5.37
CA HIS A 184 -10.67 12.85 5.97
C HIS A 184 -11.50 13.60 7.01
N VAL A 185 -12.82 13.44 6.92
CA VAL A 185 -13.78 13.89 7.92
C VAL A 185 -14.58 12.70 8.39
N SER A 186 -14.39 12.28 9.62
CA SER A 186 -15.11 11.14 10.22
C SER A 186 -16.46 11.55 10.79
N ALA A 187 -17.39 10.62 10.75
CA ALA A 187 -18.58 10.70 11.59
C ALA A 187 -18.19 10.62 13.07
N VAL A 188 -18.94 11.31 13.92
CA VAL A 188 -18.77 11.28 15.38
C VAL A 188 -20.09 10.80 16.00
N PRO A 189 -20.07 9.83 16.93
CA PRO A 189 -18.89 9.15 17.48
C PRO A 189 -18.29 8.11 16.53
N ASN A 190 -17.00 7.82 16.71
CA ASN A 190 -16.27 6.74 16.04
C ASN A 190 -15.33 6.03 17.02
N HIS A 191 -14.52 5.09 16.55
CA HIS A 191 -13.63 4.28 17.41
C HIS A 191 -12.51 5.08 18.08
N GLN A 192 -12.17 6.26 17.59
CA GLN A 192 -11.14 7.14 18.14
C GLN A 192 -11.73 8.37 18.85
N MET A 193 -12.96 8.79 18.47
CA MET A 193 -13.60 9.98 19.00
C MET A 193 -15.02 9.70 19.43
N HIS A 194 -15.29 9.72 20.73
CA HIS A 194 -16.63 9.46 21.29
C HIS A 194 -17.50 10.70 21.43
N ARG A 195 -16.89 11.89 21.46
CA ARG A 195 -17.58 13.17 21.57
C ARG A 195 -16.92 14.21 20.68
N MET A 196 -17.74 14.99 19.97
CA MET A 196 -17.24 16.25 19.43
C MET A 196 -17.10 17.22 20.59
N THR A 197 -15.90 17.75 20.78
CA THR A 197 -15.74 19.00 21.51
C THR A 197 -16.34 20.09 20.62
N PRO A 198 -17.26 20.93 21.09
CA PRO A 198 -17.64 22.11 20.32
C PRO A 198 -16.40 22.91 20.01
N ILE A 199 -16.12 23.15 18.74
CA ILE A 199 -15.12 24.10 18.30
C ILE A 199 -15.72 25.47 18.41
#